data_686d41beb2bb8ad282035ed639353f6b
#
_entry.id   686d41beb2bb8ad282035ed639353f6b
#
_cell.length_a   1.000
_cell.length_b   1.000
_cell.length_c   1.000
_cell.angle_alpha   90.00
_cell.angle_beta   90.00
_cell.angle_gamma   90.00
#
_symmetry.space_group_name_H-M   'P 1'
#
loop_
_entity.id
_entity.type
_entity.pdbx_description
1 polymer ?
#
loop_
_entity_poly.entity_id
_entity_poly.type
_entity_poly.pdbx_seq_one_letter_code
_entity_poly.pdbx_strand_id
1 'polypeptide(L)'
;MKELIQLTEASKEDLPEIYCDLDEVLVEFRRGANAAVGGEFAKTDKDERWNKVNQTKGFWANLGWKPNAKRLHDFIMRYNPHVLSAYTGHDPTSKVGKMKWLKKNTSFKRANIHLVLRSQKQSYAKTKEEKPNILIDDYIKNIREWEAKGGIGIHHTDVGKTISELKRLGFK
;
A
#
# COMPACT_ATOMS: atom_id res chain seq x y z
N MET A 1 27.25 -12.95 -39.76
CA MET A 1 25.97 -12.25 -39.47
C MET A 1 25.76 -12.26 -37.98
N LYS A 2 25.87 -11.11 -37.32
CA LYS A 2 25.55 -10.97 -35.91
C LYS A 2 24.05 -10.78 -35.79
N GLU A 3 23.36 -11.78 -35.30
CA GLU A 3 21.94 -11.61 -34.88
C GLU A 3 21.89 -10.56 -33.79
N LEU A 4 21.33 -9.39 -34.13
CA LEU A 4 20.88 -8.46 -33.13
C LEU A 4 19.69 -9.14 -32.40
N ILE A 5 19.95 -9.63 -31.20
CA ILE A 5 18.88 -9.93 -30.25
C ILE A 5 18.26 -8.58 -29.91
N GLN A 6 17.17 -8.22 -30.56
CA GLN A 6 16.29 -7.17 -30.12
C GLN A 6 15.74 -7.65 -28.73
N LEU A 7 16.28 -7.09 -27.67
CA LEU A 7 15.60 -7.09 -26.39
C LEU A 7 14.29 -6.34 -26.60
N THR A 8 13.22 -7.07 -26.86
CA THR A 8 11.88 -6.52 -26.86
C THR A 8 11.61 -5.98 -25.46
N GLU A 9 11.51 -4.66 -25.35
CA GLU A 9 11.04 -4.04 -24.10
C GLU A 9 9.69 -4.68 -23.78
N ALA A 10 9.54 -5.25 -22.57
CA ALA A 10 8.26 -5.76 -22.13
C ALA A 10 7.21 -4.68 -22.28
N SER A 11 6.08 -4.99 -22.91
CA SER A 11 4.96 -4.07 -22.97
C SER A 11 4.44 -3.80 -21.56
N LYS A 12 3.74 -2.69 -21.34
CA LYS A 12 3.11 -2.41 -20.03
C LYS A 12 2.15 -3.52 -19.59
N GLU A 13 1.61 -4.27 -20.53
CA GLU A 13 0.68 -5.38 -20.29
C GLU A 13 1.38 -6.64 -19.76
N ASP A 14 2.70 -6.76 -19.97
CA ASP A 14 3.50 -7.90 -19.51
C ASP A 14 4.08 -7.69 -18.09
N LEU A 15 3.96 -6.48 -17.53
CA LEU A 15 4.45 -6.19 -16.19
C LEU A 15 3.49 -6.73 -15.12
N PRO A 16 4.01 -7.16 -13.95
CA PRO A 16 3.17 -7.54 -12.82
C PRO A 16 2.25 -6.41 -12.36
N GLU A 17 1.07 -6.74 -11.86
CA GLU A 17 0.17 -5.75 -11.23
C GLU A 17 0.76 -5.27 -9.91
N ILE A 18 0.62 -3.97 -9.63
CA ILE A 18 1.11 -3.34 -8.40
C ILE A 18 -0.03 -3.21 -7.41
N TYR A 19 0.17 -3.74 -6.19
CA TYR A 19 -0.67 -3.54 -5.02
C TYR A 19 0.10 -2.69 -4.00
N CYS A 20 -0.45 -1.55 -3.63
CA CYS A 20 0.17 -0.59 -2.72
C CYS A 20 -0.63 -0.48 -1.43
N ASP A 21 0.02 -0.65 -0.29
CA ASP A 21 -0.57 -0.34 1.01
C ASP A 21 -0.69 1.18 1.22
N LEU A 22 -1.50 1.58 2.18
CA LEU A 22 -1.71 2.98 2.55
C LEU A 22 -0.89 3.39 3.75
N ASP A 23 -1.17 2.79 4.92
CA ASP A 23 -0.57 3.21 6.18
C ASP A 23 0.94 3.02 6.16
N GLU A 24 1.69 4.08 6.48
CA GLU A 24 3.15 4.12 6.47
C GLU A 24 3.82 3.87 5.10
N VAL A 25 3.03 3.80 4.02
CA VAL A 25 3.52 3.83 2.63
C VAL A 25 3.15 5.15 1.96
N LEU A 26 1.86 5.46 1.86
CA LEU A 26 1.35 6.73 1.32
C LEU A 26 0.84 7.66 2.42
N VAL A 27 0.30 7.12 3.51
CA VAL A 27 -0.41 7.82 4.58
C VAL A 27 0.39 7.79 5.87
N GLU A 28 0.52 8.93 6.55
CA GLU A 28 1.19 9.07 7.85
C GLU A 28 0.27 8.64 9.01
N PHE A 29 -0.02 7.34 9.11
CA PHE A 29 -0.84 6.80 10.19
C PHE A 29 -0.19 7.04 11.56
N ARG A 30 1.09 6.69 11.72
CA ARG A 30 1.80 6.77 13.01
C ARG A 30 1.77 8.17 13.60
N ARG A 31 2.03 9.18 12.78
CA ARG A 31 2.00 10.58 13.21
C ARG A 31 0.60 11.00 13.67
N GLY A 32 -0.43 10.66 12.88
CA GLY A 32 -1.82 10.95 13.24
C GLY A 32 -2.27 10.22 14.50
N ALA A 33 -1.92 8.93 14.63
CA ALA A 33 -2.26 8.11 15.79
C ALA A 33 -1.55 8.62 17.06
N ASN A 34 -0.28 9.00 16.97
CA ASN A 34 0.46 9.59 18.09
C ASN A 34 -0.17 10.93 18.52
N ALA A 35 -0.60 11.76 17.59
CA ALA A 35 -1.31 13.01 17.92
C ALA A 35 -2.64 12.74 18.61
N ALA A 36 -3.40 11.75 18.16
CA ALA A 36 -4.68 11.38 18.76
C ALA A 36 -4.55 10.89 20.21
N VAL A 37 -3.49 10.15 20.54
CA VAL A 37 -3.25 9.65 21.90
C VAL A 37 -2.48 10.64 22.79
N GLY A 38 -1.88 11.68 22.22
CA GLY A 38 -1.03 12.63 22.92
C GLY A 38 0.32 12.03 23.36
N GLY A 39 0.83 11.05 22.63
CA GLY A 39 2.06 10.32 22.94
C GLY A 39 2.37 9.25 21.89
N GLU A 40 3.05 8.19 22.29
CA GLU A 40 3.35 7.07 21.39
C GLU A 40 2.18 6.05 21.34
N PHE A 41 1.48 5.99 20.23
CA PHE A 41 0.36 5.07 20.00
C PHE A 41 0.72 3.61 20.31
N ALA A 42 1.90 3.17 19.86
CA ALA A 42 2.33 1.78 20.06
C ALA A 42 2.59 1.41 21.53
N LYS A 43 2.91 2.40 22.37
CA LYS A 43 3.17 2.22 23.82
C LYS A 43 1.94 2.51 24.69
N THR A 44 0.89 3.08 24.12
CA THR A 44 -0.37 3.32 24.84
C THR A 44 -1.16 2.01 24.95
N ASP A 45 -1.87 1.84 26.07
CA ASP A 45 -2.78 0.69 26.25
C ASP A 45 -3.71 0.52 25.05
N LYS A 46 -3.99 -0.74 24.70
CA LYS A 46 -4.70 -1.06 23.45
C LYS A 46 -6.11 -0.46 23.41
N ASP A 47 -6.86 -0.59 24.48
CA ASP A 47 -8.24 -0.10 24.50
C ASP A 47 -8.26 1.43 24.58
N GLU A 48 -7.37 2.01 25.38
CA GLU A 48 -7.22 3.46 25.49
C GLU A 48 -6.86 4.09 24.13
N ARG A 49 -5.84 3.58 23.45
CA ARG A 49 -5.39 4.15 22.17
C ARG A 49 -6.46 4.10 21.08
N TRP A 50 -7.19 2.99 20.99
CA TRP A 50 -8.26 2.88 20.02
C TRP A 50 -9.48 3.74 20.37
N ASN A 51 -9.81 3.87 21.66
CA ASN A 51 -10.85 4.81 22.11
C ASN A 51 -10.51 6.25 21.71
N LYS A 52 -9.26 6.68 21.90
CA LYS A 52 -8.82 8.04 21.49
C LYS A 52 -8.88 8.24 19.99
N VAL A 53 -8.49 7.26 19.18
CA VAL A 53 -8.64 7.31 17.72
C VAL A 53 -10.11 7.40 17.33
N ASN A 54 -10.98 6.56 17.91
CA ASN A 54 -12.41 6.57 17.64
C ASN A 54 -13.09 7.89 17.99
N GLN A 55 -12.64 8.58 19.03
CA GLN A 55 -13.14 9.90 19.44
C GLN A 55 -12.63 11.04 18.55
N THR A 56 -11.59 10.81 17.76
CA THR A 56 -11.04 11.81 16.85
C THR A 56 -11.88 11.84 15.58
N LYS A 57 -12.74 12.85 15.46
CA LYS A 57 -13.65 12.99 14.30
C LYS A 57 -12.89 13.04 12.98
N GLY A 58 -13.27 12.16 12.07
CA GLY A 58 -12.65 12.10 10.74
C GLY A 58 -11.20 11.65 10.73
N PHE A 59 -10.74 10.93 11.76
CA PHE A 59 -9.35 10.52 11.92
C PHE A 59 -8.75 9.99 10.60
N TRP A 60 -9.29 8.92 10.04
CA TRP A 60 -8.75 8.27 8.84
C TRP A 60 -8.79 9.15 7.59
N ALA A 61 -9.87 9.90 7.41
CA ALA A 61 -10.06 10.75 6.24
C ALA A 61 -9.15 11.99 6.23
N ASN A 62 -8.66 12.40 7.40
CA ASN A 62 -7.87 13.63 7.59
C ASN A 62 -6.37 13.36 7.82
N LEU A 63 -5.90 12.12 7.73
CA LEU A 63 -4.48 11.80 7.80
C LEU A 63 -3.70 12.49 6.67
N GLY A 64 -2.45 12.81 6.95
CA GLY A 64 -1.56 13.43 5.97
C GLY A 64 -0.89 12.40 5.05
N TRP A 65 -0.32 12.89 3.96
CA TRP A 65 0.61 12.12 3.15
C TRP A 65 1.94 11.91 3.90
N LYS A 66 2.55 10.74 3.72
CA LYS A 66 3.94 10.59 4.13
C LYS A 66 4.86 11.48 3.29
N PRO A 67 5.98 11.96 3.87
CA PRO A 67 6.97 12.70 3.09
C PRO A 67 7.39 11.92 1.83
N ASN A 68 7.45 12.61 0.71
CA ASN A 68 7.79 12.06 -0.61
C ASN A 68 6.84 11.00 -1.19
N ALA A 69 5.79 10.59 -0.47
CA ALA A 69 4.88 9.53 -0.91
C ALA A 69 4.12 9.87 -2.21
N LYS A 70 3.87 11.16 -2.47
CA LYS A 70 3.28 11.59 -3.75
C LYS A 70 4.14 11.20 -4.96
N ARG A 71 5.46 11.22 -4.81
CA ARG A 71 6.38 10.77 -5.87
C ARG A 71 6.19 9.28 -6.17
N LEU A 72 6.02 8.44 -5.15
CA LEU A 72 5.72 7.02 -5.35
C LEU A 72 4.35 6.85 -5.99
N HIS A 73 3.33 7.53 -5.46
CA HIS A 73 1.97 7.53 -6.02
C HIS A 73 2.00 7.87 -7.51
N ASP A 74 2.61 8.98 -7.91
CA ASP A 74 2.64 9.43 -9.30
C ASP A 74 3.41 8.45 -10.20
N PHE A 75 4.45 7.81 -9.66
CA PHE A 75 5.18 6.78 -10.39
C PHE A 75 4.29 5.56 -10.68
N ILE A 76 3.64 4.99 -9.67
CA ILE A 76 2.83 3.77 -9.84
C ILE A 76 1.52 4.02 -10.60
N MET A 77 0.94 5.23 -10.50
CA MET A 77 -0.33 5.56 -11.20
C MET A 77 -0.25 5.41 -12.73
N ARG A 78 0.94 5.41 -13.30
CA ARG A 78 1.15 5.16 -14.72
C ARG A 78 0.85 3.72 -15.15
N TYR A 79 0.72 2.81 -14.18
CA TYR A 79 0.58 1.36 -14.38
C TYR A 79 -0.73 0.80 -13.84
N ASN A 80 -1.75 1.64 -13.69
CA ASN A 80 -3.07 1.24 -13.22
C ASN A 80 -3.03 0.41 -11.92
N PRO A 81 -2.42 0.92 -10.84
CA PRO A 81 -2.15 0.15 -9.63
C PRO A 81 -3.42 -0.12 -8.82
N HIS A 82 -3.29 -1.07 -7.90
CA HIS A 82 -4.28 -1.36 -6.88
C HIS A 82 -3.86 -0.79 -5.52
N VAL A 83 -4.83 -0.43 -4.71
CA VAL A 83 -4.66 -0.23 -3.27
C VAL A 83 -5.02 -1.53 -2.57
N LEU A 84 -4.20 -1.97 -1.65
CA LEU A 84 -4.47 -3.11 -0.78
C LEU A 84 -4.11 -2.75 0.66
N SER A 85 -5.10 -2.32 1.42
CA SER A 85 -4.91 -1.83 2.79
C SER A 85 -5.82 -2.55 3.78
N ALA A 86 -5.29 -2.79 4.98
CA ALA A 86 -6.10 -3.38 6.05
C ALA A 86 -6.98 -2.32 6.71
N TYR A 87 -8.24 -2.66 6.95
CA TYR A 87 -9.07 -1.94 7.91
C TYR A 87 -9.00 -2.63 9.28
N THR A 88 -9.34 -1.92 10.33
CA THR A 88 -9.31 -2.46 11.68
C THR A 88 -10.72 -2.63 12.27
N GLY A 89 -10.96 -3.78 12.93
CA GLY A 89 -12.18 -4.01 13.71
C GLY A 89 -12.26 -3.18 15.01
N HIS A 90 -11.13 -2.61 15.45
CA HIS A 90 -11.11 -1.72 16.63
C HIS A 90 -11.73 -0.35 16.36
N ASP A 91 -11.84 0.04 15.09
CA ASP A 91 -12.52 1.24 14.64
C ASP A 91 -13.41 0.93 13.45
N PRO A 92 -14.74 0.84 13.65
CA PRO A 92 -15.69 0.56 12.58
C PRO A 92 -15.67 1.59 11.45
N THR A 93 -15.18 2.82 11.71
CA THR A 93 -15.11 3.90 10.72
C THR A 93 -13.86 3.83 9.84
N SER A 94 -12.91 2.95 10.14
CA SER A 94 -11.63 2.88 9.44
C SER A 94 -11.77 2.61 7.94
N LYS A 95 -12.64 1.70 7.56
CA LYS A 95 -12.89 1.35 6.15
C LYS A 95 -13.47 2.53 5.37
N VAL A 96 -14.49 3.16 5.90
CA VAL A 96 -15.14 4.33 5.28
C VAL A 96 -14.18 5.52 5.25
N GLY A 97 -13.44 5.75 6.32
CA GLY A 97 -12.47 6.83 6.42
C GLY A 97 -11.32 6.69 5.41
N LYS A 98 -10.77 5.50 5.26
CA LYS A 98 -9.75 5.21 4.23
C LYS A 98 -10.29 5.44 2.82
N MET A 99 -11.52 5.03 2.55
CA MET A 99 -12.15 5.28 1.25
C MET A 99 -12.31 6.77 0.98
N LYS A 100 -12.72 7.55 1.98
CA LYS A 100 -12.83 9.02 1.87
C LYS A 100 -11.45 9.66 1.60
N TRP A 101 -10.43 9.21 2.30
CA TRP A 101 -9.06 9.69 2.08
C TRP A 101 -8.61 9.43 0.65
N LEU A 102 -8.78 8.21 0.15
CA LEU A 102 -8.43 7.82 -1.22
C LEU A 102 -9.16 8.66 -2.25
N LYS A 103 -10.46 8.84 -2.09
CA LYS A 103 -11.28 9.65 -3.02
C LYS A 103 -10.85 11.12 -3.04
N LYS A 104 -10.45 11.66 -1.90
CA LYS A 104 -10.03 13.07 -1.78
C LYS A 104 -8.62 13.31 -2.33
N ASN A 105 -7.71 12.38 -2.13
CA ASN A 105 -6.27 12.61 -2.31
C ASN A 105 -5.67 11.90 -3.53
N THR A 106 -6.37 10.93 -4.12
CA THR A 106 -5.81 10.07 -5.17
C THR A 106 -6.78 9.89 -6.33
N SER A 107 -6.27 9.30 -7.43
CA SER A 107 -7.06 8.92 -8.60
C SER A 107 -7.09 7.40 -8.84
N PHE A 108 -6.88 6.59 -7.82
CA PHE A 108 -7.06 5.14 -7.93
C PHE A 108 -8.49 4.82 -8.40
N LYS A 109 -8.59 3.91 -9.36
CA LYS A 109 -9.90 3.42 -9.82
C LYS A 109 -10.59 2.70 -8.66
N ARG A 110 -11.90 2.93 -8.49
CA ARG A 110 -12.67 2.30 -7.42
C ARG A 110 -12.58 0.76 -7.46
N ALA A 111 -12.59 0.17 -8.65
CA ALA A 111 -12.44 -1.28 -8.82
C ALA A 111 -11.09 -1.84 -8.35
N ASN A 112 -10.07 -0.98 -8.25
CA ASN A 112 -8.72 -1.34 -7.83
C ASN A 112 -8.46 -1.03 -6.34
N ILE A 113 -9.48 -0.65 -5.57
CA ILE A 113 -9.34 -0.37 -4.13
C ILE A 113 -9.84 -1.57 -3.34
N HIS A 114 -8.94 -2.20 -2.59
CA HIS A 114 -9.21 -3.37 -1.76
C HIS A 114 -8.91 -3.03 -0.30
N LEU A 115 -9.97 -2.85 0.48
CA LEU A 115 -9.89 -2.66 1.93
C LEU A 115 -10.35 -3.96 2.59
N VAL A 116 -9.41 -4.69 3.15
CA VAL A 116 -9.57 -6.07 3.62
C VAL A 116 -9.07 -6.25 5.05
N LEU A 117 -9.26 -7.41 5.65
CA LEU A 117 -8.54 -7.77 6.87
C LEU A 117 -7.07 -8.05 6.53
N ARG A 118 -6.16 -7.78 7.47
CA ARG A 118 -4.71 -7.95 7.23
C ARG A 118 -4.36 -9.34 6.68
N SER A 119 -4.92 -10.40 7.29
CA SER A 119 -4.67 -11.79 6.87
C SER A 119 -5.15 -12.12 5.46
N GLN A 120 -6.07 -11.35 4.91
CA GLN A 120 -6.60 -11.54 3.56
C GLN A 120 -5.72 -10.93 2.46
N LYS A 121 -4.75 -10.06 2.82
CA LYS A 121 -3.87 -9.43 1.82
C LYS A 121 -3.18 -10.47 0.94
N GLN A 122 -2.66 -11.53 1.52
CA GLN A 122 -1.90 -12.56 0.79
C GLN A 122 -2.71 -13.30 -0.30
N SER A 123 -4.04 -13.24 -0.25
CA SER A 123 -4.87 -13.86 -1.29
C SER A 123 -4.81 -13.13 -2.64
N TYR A 124 -4.25 -11.92 -2.67
CA TYR A 124 -4.05 -11.13 -3.88
C TYR A 124 -2.67 -11.32 -4.53
N ALA A 125 -1.84 -12.23 -3.99
CA ALA A 125 -0.44 -12.38 -4.40
C ALA A 125 -0.25 -12.84 -5.86
N LYS A 126 -1.27 -13.45 -6.44
CA LYS A 126 -1.25 -13.93 -7.84
C LYS A 126 -2.53 -13.56 -8.57
N THR A 127 -2.42 -13.47 -9.89
CA THR A 127 -3.57 -13.40 -10.79
C THR A 127 -4.27 -14.77 -10.88
N LYS A 128 -5.41 -14.83 -11.55
CA LYS A 128 -6.12 -16.10 -11.85
C LYS A 128 -5.27 -17.05 -12.72
N GLU A 129 -4.38 -16.48 -13.53
CA GLU A 129 -3.43 -17.21 -14.40
C GLU A 129 -2.12 -17.55 -13.67
N GLU A 130 -2.12 -17.50 -12.32
CA GLU A 130 -0.96 -17.82 -11.47
C GLU A 130 0.26 -16.91 -11.67
N LYS A 131 0.11 -15.75 -12.32
CA LYS A 131 1.18 -14.77 -12.45
C LYS A 131 1.36 -13.98 -11.15
N PRO A 132 2.62 -13.73 -10.71
CA PRO A 132 2.87 -13.01 -9.47
C PRO A 132 2.49 -11.54 -9.58
N ASN A 133 1.85 -11.00 -8.53
CA ASN A 133 1.61 -9.59 -8.33
C ASN A 133 2.66 -9.01 -7.38
N ILE A 134 2.86 -7.68 -7.43
CA ILE A 134 3.76 -6.94 -6.54
C ILE A 134 2.96 -6.39 -5.35
N LEU A 135 3.49 -6.53 -4.14
CA LEU A 135 3.03 -5.81 -2.95
C LEU A 135 4.08 -4.82 -2.49
N ILE A 136 3.69 -3.56 -2.33
CA ILE A 136 4.47 -2.51 -1.66
C ILE A 136 3.84 -2.31 -0.28
N ASP A 137 4.56 -2.70 0.78
CA ASP A 137 4.05 -2.67 2.16
C ASP A 137 5.21 -2.42 3.13
N ASP A 138 4.99 -1.65 4.19
CA ASP A 138 6.00 -1.35 5.22
C ASP A 138 6.12 -2.46 6.27
N TYR A 139 5.12 -3.33 6.37
CA TYR A 139 5.08 -4.39 7.37
C TYR A 139 5.65 -5.70 6.84
N ILE A 140 6.83 -6.06 7.32
CA ILE A 140 7.59 -7.21 6.83
C ILE A 140 6.81 -8.54 6.89
N LYS A 141 5.90 -8.71 7.86
CA LYS A 141 5.05 -9.90 7.95
C LYS A 141 4.13 -10.02 6.73
N ASN A 142 3.54 -8.91 6.27
CA ASN A 142 2.72 -8.90 5.07
C ASN A 142 3.53 -9.29 3.83
N ILE A 143 4.76 -8.79 3.71
CA ILE A 143 5.67 -9.13 2.62
C ILE A 143 6.00 -10.63 2.61
N ARG A 144 6.33 -11.20 3.77
CA ARG A 144 6.64 -12.64 3.89
C ARG A 144 5.45 -13.53 3.55
N GLU A 145 4.26 -13.19 4.03
CA GLU A 145 3.03 -13.92 3.71
C GLU A 145 2.69 -13.83 2.21
N TRP A 146 2.91 -12.67 1.61
CA TRP A 146 2.71 -12.45 0.17
C TRP A 146 3.66 -13.29 -0.68
N GLU A 147 4.94 -13.28 -0.35
CA GLU A 147 5.96 -14.06 -1.04
C GLU A 147 5.74 -15.58 -0.87
N ALA A 148 5.30 -16.01 0.31
CA ALA A 148 4.92 -17.42 0.55
C ALA A 148 3.76 -17.89 -0.33
N LYS A 149 2.92 -16.97 -0.81
CA LYS A 149 1.84 -17.22 -1.80
C LYS A 149 2.29 -17.03 -3.25
N GLY A 150 3.58 -16.81 -3.49
CA GLY A 150 4.16 -16.69 -4.81
C GLY A 150 4.12 -15.29 -5.44
N GLY A 151 3.81 -14.26 -4.66
CA GLY A 151 3.90 -12.87 -5.10
C GLY A 151 5.31 -12.30 -4.98
N ILE A 152 5.51 -11.09 -5.48
CA ILE A 152 6.74 -10.32 -5.39
C ILE A 152 6.55 -9.26 -4.30
N GLY A 153 7.32 -9.33 -3.21
CA GLY A 153 7.26 -8.37 -2.12
C GLY A 153 8.29 -7.25 -2.27
N ILE A 154 7.87 -6.02 -2.07
CA ILE A 154 8.76 -4.86 -1.89
C ILE A 154 8.53 -4.31 -0.49
N HIS A 155 9.47 -4.58 0.42
CA HIS A 155 9.44 -4.01 1.76
C HIS A 155 9.75 -2.53 1.70
N HIS A 156 8.71 -1.71 1.88
CA HIS A 156 8.82 -0.25 1.80
C HIS A 156 9.49 0.32 3.04
N THR A 157 10.65 0.92 2.85
CA THR A 157 11.39 1.68 3.88
C THR A 157 11.53 3.15 3.50
N ASP A 158 11.73 3.45 2.22
CA ASP A 158 11.70 4.78 1.66
C ASP A 158 11.29 4.76 0.18
N VAL A 159 10.83 5.91 -0.31
CA VAL A 159 10.30 6.06 -1.67
C VAL A 159 11.35 5.78 -2.74
N GLY A 160 12.58 6.26 -2.55
CA GLY A 160 13.66 6.09 -3.53
C GLY A 160 14.02 4.63 -3.75
N LYS A 161 14.15 3.85 -2.67
CA LYS A 161 14.42 2.40 -2.71
C LYS A 161 13.26 1.65 -3.37
N THR A 162 12.04 1.97 -3.01
CA THR A 162 10.85 1.33 -3.60
C THR A 162 10.77 1.55 -5.12
N ILE A 163 10.99 2.79 -5.58
CA ILE A 163 11.02 3.09 -7.02
C ILE A 163 12.18 2.38 -7.70
N SER A 164 13.36 2.28 -7.06
CA SER A 164 14.50 1.54 -7.61
C SER A 164 14.19 0.05 -7.79
N GLU A 165 13.51 -0.57 -6.83
CA GLU A 165 13.06 -1.96 -6.94
C GLU A 165 12.05 -2.14 -8.10
N LEU A 166 11.08 -1.24 -8.22
CA LEU A 166 10.13 -1.26 -9.32
C LEU A 166 10.84 -1.15 -10.69
N LYS A 167 11.83 -0.26 -10.78
CA LYS A 167 12.62 -0.13 -12.02
C LYS A 167 13.40 -1.40 -12.36
N ARG A 168 13.96 -2.11 -11.37
CA ARG A 168 14.61 -3.42 -11.58
C ARG A 168 13.63 -4.48 -12.10
N LEU A 169 12.36 -4.36 -11.76
CA LEU A 169 11.29 -5.23 -12.26
C LEU A 169 10.75 -4.83 -13.64
N GLY A 170 11.29 -3.76 -14.25
CA GLY A 170 10.94 -3.32 -15.61
C GLY A 170 10.03 -2.09 -15.70
N PHE A 171 9.65 -1.50 -14.57
CA PHE A 171 8.87 -0.26 -14.53
C PHE A 171 9.76 0.95 -14.86
N LYS A 172 9.23 1.97 -15.59
CA LYS A 172 10.01 3.14 -16.07
C LYS A 172 9.39 4.45 -15.59
#